data_9fa62f17c36e628393d23d028b427d44
#
_entry.id   9fa62f17c36e628393d23d028b427d44
#
_cell.length_a   1.000
_cell.length_b   1.000
_cell.length_c   1.000
_cell.angle_alpha   90.00
_cell.angle_beta   90.00
_cell.angle_gamma   90.00
#
_symmetry.space_group_name_H-M   'P 1'
#
loop_
_entity.id
_entity.type
_entity.pdbx_description
1 polymer ?
#
loop_
_entity_poly.entity_id
_entity_poly.type
_entity_poly.pdbx_seq_one_letter_code
_entity_poly.pdbx_strand_id
1 'polypeptide(L)'
;MTWETVIGLETHVELATKTKIFCSCTTAFGGAPNTHCCPVCTGMPGTLPVMNKAVMRYAAKAGLALNCDITRYHKFDRKNYFYPDLPKAYQISQLYLPIATNGRVPIQLPSGEEKIIRIHEMHMEEDAGKLVHDEAAHVSLADYNRCGIPLIEIVTEPDFRTAEEVIAYLEKLKSTLEYLGVSDCKMQEGSLRCDVN
;
A
#
# COMPACT_ATOMS: atom_id res chain seq x y z
N MET A 1 -19.82 -31.45 -11.09
CA MET A 1 -19.57 -30.00 -10.91
C MET A 1 -18.08 -29.80 -11.07
N THR A 2 -17.69 -28.93 -11.96
CA THR A 2 -16.28 -28.50 -12.10
C THR A 2 -16.12 -27.20 -11.33
N TRP A 3 -15.13 -27.13 -10.44
CA TRP A 3 -14.76 -25.92 -9.73
C TRP A 3 -13.80 -25.10 -10.59
N GLU A 4 -13.95 -23.77 -10.56
CA GLU A 4 -13.02 -22.82 -11.18
C GLU A 4 -12.35 -22.01 -10.06
N THR A 5 -11.03 -21.90 -10.10
CA THR A 5 -10.27 -21.01 -9.21
C THR A 5 -10.42 -19.58 -9.70
N VAL A 6 -10.79 -18.66 -8.81
CA VAL A 6 -10.92 -17.22 -9.09
C VAL A 6 -10.15 -16.47 -8.02
N ILE A 7 -9.16 -15.67 -8.43
CA ILE A 7 -8.26 -14.96 -7.51
C ILE A 7 -8.26 -13.47 -7.84
N GLY A 8 -8.30 -12.65 -6.78
CA GLY A 8 -8.02 -11.22 -6.79
C GLY A 8 -6.88 -10.89 -5.85
N LEU A 9 -6.20 -9.77 -6.07
CA LEU A 9 -5.07 -9.33 -5.25
C LEU A 9 -5.31 -7.93 -4.71
N GLU A 10 -4.89 -7.72 -3.46
CA GLU A 10 -4.70 -6.42 -2.83
C GLU A 10 -3.21 -6.25 -2.55
N THR A 11 -2.57 -5.27 -3.18
CA THR A 11 -1.13 -5.09 -3.08
C THR A 11 -0.80 -3.72 -2.48
N HIS A 12 -0.21 -3.74 -1.28
CA HIS A 12 0.25 -2.55 -0.58
C HIS A 12 1.70 -2.25 -0.94
N VAL A 13 1.99 -1.01 -1.30
CA VAL A 13 3.31 -0.55 -1.71
C VAL A 13 3.70 0.69 -0.93
N GLU A 14 4.75 0.61 -0.11
CA GLU A 14 5.33 1.79 0.55
C GLU A 14 6.02 2.69 -0.49
N LEU A 15 5.70 3.98 -0.46
CA LEU A 15 6.26 4.95 -1.38
C LEU A 15 7.62 5.48 -0.90
N ALA A 16 8.59 5.56 -1.79
CA ALA A 16 9.98 5.99 -1.52
C ALA A 16 10.08 7.51 -1.23
N THR A 17 9.26 8.02 -0.33
CA THR A 17 9.31 9.41 0.12
C THR A 17 10.29 9.57 1.29
N LYS A 18 10.78 10.78 1.51
CA LYS A 18 11.68 11.08 2.65
C LYS A 18 10.91 11.28 3.95
N THR A 19 9.64 11.62 3.85
CA THR A 19 8.77 11.91 5.01
C THR A 19 7.43 11.21 4.85
N LYS A 20 6.76 11.02 5.96
CA LYS A 20 5.45 10.38 6.04
C LYS A 20 4.37 11.14 5.25
N ILE A 21 3.21 10.51 5.08
CA ILE A 21 2.13 11.04 4.24
C ILE A 21 1.56 12.36 4.77
N PHE A 22 1.45 12.52 6.09
CA PHE A 22 0.79 13.67 6.70
C PHE A 22 1.63 14.45 7.72
N CYS A 23 2.93 14.12 7.88
CA CYS A 23 3.84 14.80 8.78
C CYS A 23 5.28 14.77 8.25
N SER A 24 6.19 15.41 8.98
CA SER A 24 7.62 15.51 8.61
C SER A 24 8.49 14.39 9.18
N CYS A 25 7.94 13.41 9.89
CA CYS A 25 8.73 12.28 10.38
C CYS A 25 9.36 11.52 9.22
N THR A 26 10.55 10.98 9.46
CA THR A 26 11.28 10.16 8.47
C THR A 26 10.55 8.86 8.17
N THR A 27 10.72 8.36 6.96
CA THR A 27 10.29 7.03 6.51
C THR A 27 11.42 6.00 6.56
N ALA A 28 12.60 6.35 7.10
CA ALA A 28 13.74 5.45 7.16
C ALA A 28 13.43 4.19 7.96
N PHE A 29 13.76 3.03 7.37
CA PHE A 29 13.62 1.72 8.02
C PHE A 29 14.67 1.51 9.11
N GLY A 30 14.36 0.71 10.14
CA GLY A 30 15.33 0.21 11.13
C GLY A 30 15.68 1.17 12.26
N GLY A 31 14.92 2.24 12.49
CA GLY A 31 15.06 3.09 13.67
C GLY A 31 14.68 2.38 14.97
N ALA A 32 15.21 2.86 16.11
CA ALA A 32 14.78 2.36 17.43
C ALA A 32 13.24 2.54 17.57
N PRO A 33 12.54 1.62 18.25
CA PRO A 33 11.09 1.68 18.37
C PRO A 33 10.59 3.03 18.90
N ASN A 34 9.52 3.53 18.27
CA ASN A 34 8.84 4.78 18.64
C ASN A 34 9.70 6.06 18.57
N THR A 35 10.78 6.06 17.75
CA THR A 35 11.63 7.26 17.56
C THR A 35 11.30 8.03 16.27
N HIS A 36 10.61 7.42 15.31
CA HIS A 36 10.18 8.04 14.06
C HIS A 36 8.69 8.40 14.08
N CYS A 37 8.19 8.92 15.20
CA CYS A 37 6.80 9.32 15.35
C CYS A 37 6.67 10.71 16.00
N CYS A 38 5.53 11.35 15.76
CA CYS A 38 5.20 12.66 16.28
C CYS A 38 3.70 12.73 16.64
N PRO A 39 3.23 13.80 17.31
CA PRO A 39 1.82 13.95 17.64
C PRO A 39 0.85 13.77 16.45
N VAL A 40 1.27 14.11 15.22
CA VAL A 40 0.41 13.98 14.04
C VAL A 40 0.22 12.50 13.64
N CYS A 41 1.30 11.77 13.43
CA CYS A 41 1.17 10.35 12.99
C CYS A 41 0.68 9.43 14.11
N THR A 42 0.77 9.85 15.38
CA THR A 42 0.18 9.12 16.52
C THR A 42 -1.22 9.62 16.90
N GLY A 43 -1.76 10.63 16.21
CA GLY A 43 -3.14 11.08 16.38
C GLY A 43 -3.44 11.80 17.68
N MET A 44 -2.49 12.54 18.23
CA MET A 44 -2.72 13.31 19.44
C MET A 44 -3.79 14.39 19.24
N PRO A 45 -4.60 14.72 20.27
CA PRO A 45 -5.65 15.71 20.16
C PRO A 45 -5.15 17.06 19.64
N GLY A 46 -5.90 17.66 18.70
CA GLY A 46 -5.60 18.97 18.12
C GLY A 46 -4.68 18.93 16.91
N THR A 47 -4.13 17.77 16.53
CA THR A 47 -3.29 17.64 15.32
C THR A 47 -4.14 17.47 14.07
N LEU A 48 -3.65 18.03 12.94
CA LEU A 48 -4.29 17.94 11.64
C LEU A 48 -3.29 17.42 10.61
N PRO A 49 -3.74 16.55 9.69
CA PRO A 49 -2.91 16.03 8.61
C PRO A 49 -2.63 17.09 7.54
N VAL A 50 -1.39 17.10 7.01
CA VAL A 50 -1.01 17.93 5.86
C VAL A 50 -0.38 17.03 4.82
N MET A 51 -1.01 16.93 3.64
CA MET A 51 -0.63 16.00 2.58
C MET A 51 0.78 16.25 2.03
N ASN A 52 1.59 15.22 1.99
CA ASN A 52 2.90 15.23 1.36
C ASN A 52 2.75 15.21 -0.17
N LYS A 53 3.21 16.28 -0.83
CA LYS A 53 3.14 16.43 -2.28
C LYS A 53 3.86 15.32 -3.07
N ALA A 54 4.93 14.74 -2.50
CA ALA A 54 5.67 13.66 -3.16
C ALA A 54 4.83 12.38 -3.26
N VAL A 55 4.00 12.08 -2.26
CA VAL A 55 3.07 10.94 -2.27
C VAL A 55 2.11 11.03 -3.45
N MET A 56 1.49 12.18 -3.65
CA MET A 56 0.60 12.43 -4.79
C MET A 56 1.31 12.18 -6.13
N ARG A 57 2.55 12.67 -6.25
CA ARG A 57 3.32 12.50 -7.49
C ARG A 57 3.66 11.03 -7.76
N TYR A 58 4.05 10.28 -6.72
CA TYR A 58 4.37 8.87 -6.84
C TYR A 58 3.15 8.03 -7.15
N ALA A 59 2.02 8.29 -6.48
CA ALA A 59 0.76 7.62 -6.76
C ALA A 59 0.30 7.86 -8.22
N ALA A 60 0.30 9.12 -8.68
CA ALA A 60 -0.04 9.43 -10.06
C ALA A 60 0.91 8.77 -11.08
N LYS A 61 2.22 8.73 -10.76
CA LYS A 61 3.23 8.08 -11.61
C LYS A 61 3.00 6.58 -11.70
N ALA A 62 2.70 5.91 -10.59
CA ALA A 62 2.35 4.50 -10.55
C ALA A 62 1.08 4.23 -11.35
N GLY A 63 0.00 4.99 -11.11
CA GLY A 63 -1.27 4.82 -11.82
C GLY A 63 -1.13 4.96 -13.33
N LEU A 64 -0.38 5.96 -13.81
CA LEU A 64 -0.11 6.12 -15.25
C LEU A 64 0.65 4.94 -15.84
N ALA A 65 1.64 4.39 -15.13
CA ALA A 65 2.42 3.24 -15.60
C ALA A 65 1.62 1.93 -15.60
N LEU A 66 0.59 1.86 -14.76
CA LEU A 66 -0.35 0.74 -14.70
C LEU A 66 -1.56 0.94 -15.64
N ASN A 67 -1.49 1.95 -16.52
CA ASN A 67 -2.53 2.31 -17.47
C ASN A 67 -3.88 2.61 -16.81
N CYS A 68 -3.87 3.23 -15.64
CA CYS A 68 -5.07 3.65 -14.93
C CYS A 68 -5.57 5.02 -15.42
N ASP A 69 -6.87 5.23 -15.28
CA ASP A 69 -7.50 6.54 -15.35
C ASP A 69 -7.19 7.31 -14.05
N ILE A 70 -6.53 8.46 -14.16
CA ILE A 70 -6.19 9.28 -12.99
C ILE A 70 -7.37 10.19 -12.63
N THR A 71 -7.87 10.04 -11.40
CA THR A 71 -8.96 10.84 -10.85
C THR A 71 -8.46 12.23 -10.49
N ARG A 72 -8.91 13.26 -11.23
CA ARG A 72 -8.48 14.64 -10.98
C ARG A 72 -9.07 15.25 -9.72
N TYR A 73 -10.25 14.80 -9.32
CA TYR A 73 -10.91 15.18 -8.07
C TYR A 73 -11.03 13.92 -7.20
N HIS A 74 -10.11 13.75 -6.29
CA HIS A 74 -10.09 12.64 -5.32
C HIS A 74 -10.09 13.21 -3.90
N LYS A 75 -10.48 12.39 -2.92
CA LYS A 75 -10.52 12.77 -1.52
C LYS A 75 -10.07 11.63 -0.63
N PHE A 76 -9.68 11.99 0.59
CA PHE A 76 -9.46 11.01 1.65
C PHE A 76 -10.75 10.76 2.43
N ASP A 77 -10.85 9.55 2.93
CA ASP A 77 -11.91 9.04 3.80
C ASP A 77 -11.28 8.48 5.08
N ARG A 78 -12.08 8.17 6.09
CA ARG A 78 -11.64 7.51 7.31
C ARG A 78 -12.15 6.09 7.36
N LYS A 79 -11.23 5.13 7.40
CA LYS A 79 -11.50 3.70 7.65
C LYS A 79 -11.42 3.47 9.15
N ASN A 80 -12.56 3.42 9.82
CA ASN A 80 -12.62 3.32 11.29
C ASN A 80 -12.53 1.85 11.73
N TYR A 81 -11.53 1.53 12.53
CA TYR A 81 -11.39 0.24 13.20
C TYR A 81 -10.44 0.36 14.40
N PHE A 82 -10.53 -0.59 15.35
CA PHE A 82 -9.71 -0.59 16.56
C PHE A 82 -8.73 -1.72 16.54
N TYR A 83 -7.44 -1.40 16.51
CA TYR A 83 -6.35 -2.34 16.68
C TYR A 83 -5.16 -1.66 17.35
N PRO A 84 -4.33 -2.37 18.16
CA PRO A 84 -3.26 -1.72 18.94
C PRO A 84 -2.19 -1.01 18.10
N ASP A 85 -1.97 -1.40 16.84
CA ASP A 85 -1.04 -0.75 15.92
C ASP A 85 -1.62 0.51 15.24
N LEU A 86 -2.90 0.80 15.48
CA LEU A 86 -3.59 1.95 14.92
C LEU A 86 -3.86 3.01 16.00
N PRO A 87 -2.92 3.95 16.26
CA PRO A 87 -3.00 4.85 17.43
C PRO A 87 -4.17 5.83 17.37
N LYS A 88 -4.71 6.10 16.18
CA LYS A 88 -5.84 7.01 15.95
C LYS A 88 -7.20 6.32 16.01
N ALA A 89 -7.24 4.98 16.08
CA ALA A 89 -8.45 4.17 15.91
C ALA A 89 -9.16 4.38 14.54
N TYR A 90 -8.46 4.97 13.59
CA TYR A 90 -8.86 5.05 12.18
C TYR A 90 -7.61 5.16 11.30
N GLN A 91 -7.75 4.76 10.04
CA GLN A 91 -6.76 4.93 8.98
C GLN A 91 -7.30 5.96 7.98
N ILE A 92 -6.46 6.91 7.57
CA ILE A 92 -6.79 7.78 6.44
C ILE A 92 -6.48 7.02 5.16
N SER A 93 -7.49 6.83 4.34
CA SER A 93 -7.45 6.08 3.09
C SER A 93 -8.36 6.75 2.05
N GLN A 94 -8.65 6.09 0.94
CA GLN A 94 -9.60 6.57 -0.06
C GLN A 94 -10.57 5.44 -0.42
N LEU A 95 -11.88 5.64 -0.27
CA LEU A 95 -12.90 4.65 -0.60
C LEU A 95 -13.72 5.08 -1.82
N TYR A 96 -14.29 6.29 -1.76
CA TYR A 96 -15.28 6.70 -2.77
C TYR A 96 -14.67 7.37 -4.00
N LEU A 97 -13.52 8.00 -3.84
CA LEU A 97 -12.84 8.73 -4.92
C LEU A 97 -11.32 8.44 -4.83
N PRO A 98 -10.89 7.24 -5.22
CA PRO A 98 -9.49 6.86 -5.24
C PRO A 98 -8.69 7.68 -6.27
N ILE A 99 -7.37 7.71 -6.14
CA ILE A 99 -6.48 8.45 -7.05
C ILE A 99 -6.50 7.89 -8.48
N ALA A 100 -6.74 6.59 -8.65
CA ALA A 100 -6.75 5.96 -9.97
C ALA A 100 -7.71 4.77 -10.03
N THR A 101 -8.24 4.49 -11.22
CA THR A 101 -9.19 3.41 -11.50
C THR A 101 -8.91 2.78 -12.86
N ASN A 102 -9.55 1.63 -13.15
CA ASN A 102 -9.62 1.02 -14.48
C ASN A 102 -8.26 0.71 -15.12
N GLY A 103 -7.25 0.33 -14.30
CA GLY A 103 -5.92 0.00 -14.81
C GLY A 103 -5.87 -1.30 -15.59
N ARG A 104 -4.77 -1.46 -16.35
CA ARG A 104 -4.55 -2.64 -17.20
C ARG A 104 -3.06 -2.99 -17.23
N VAL A 105 -2.72 -4.16 -16.72
CA VAL A 105 -1.35 -4.64 -16.68
C VAL A 105 -1.21 -5.86 -17.57
N PRO A 106 -0.51 -5.77 -18.70
CA PRO A 106 -0.20 -6.94 -19.51
C PRO A 106 0.88 -7.77 -18.80
N ILE A 107 0.60 -9.05 -18.62
CA ILE A 107 1.54 -10.06 -18.12
C ILE A 107 1.85 -11.08 -19.22
N GLN A 108 3.04 -11.64 -19.15
CA GLN A 108 3.46 -12.73 -20.02
C GLN A 108 3.77 -13.97 -19.19
N LEU A 109 3.12 -15.07 -19.51
CA LEU A 109 3.33 -16.35 -18.83
C LEU A 109 4.57 -17.07 -19.39
N PRO A 110 5.17 -18.01 -18.64
CA PRO A 110 6.28 -18.82 -19.12
C PRO A 110 5.95 -19.62 -20.40
N SER A 111 4.68 -19.89 -20.65
CA SER A 111 4.18 -20.51 -21.88
C SER A 111 4.30 -19.61 -23.12
N GLY A 112 4.55 -18.31 -22.95
CA GLY A 112 4.48 -17.30 -23.99
C GLY A 112 3.09 -16.68 -24.18
N GLU A 113 2.10 -17.16 -23.47
CA GLU A 113 0.75 -16.58 -23.47
C GLU A 113 0.75 -15.20 -22.79
N GLU A 114 0.01 -14.26 -23.39
CA GLU A 114 -0.19 -12.94 -22.82
C GLU A 114 -1.60 -12.83 -22.22
N LYS A 115 -1.68 -12.18 -21.06
CA LYS A 115 -2.94 -11.90 -20.38
C LYS A 115 -2.95 -10.48 -19.84
N ILE A 116 -4.10 -9.82 -19.87
CA ILE A 116 -4.28 -8.50 -19.25
C ILE A 116 -4.95 -8.71 -17.90
N ILE A 117 -4.30 -8.23 -16.85
CA ILE A 117 -4.87 -8.14 -15.52
C ILE A 117 -5.42 -6.74 -15.33
N ARG A 118 -6.71 -6.65 -15.00
CA ARG A 118 -7.38 -5.38 -14.74
C ARG A 118 -7.14 -4.94 -13.30
N ILE A 119 -6.90 -3.65 -13.12
CA ILE A 119 -6.89 -3.02 -11.79
C ILE A 119 -8.25 -2.36 -11.62
N HIS A 120 -8.95 -2.74 -10.55
CA HIS A 120 -10.21 -2.10 -10.18
C HIS A 120 -9.96 -0.65 -9.76
N GLU A 121 -9.09 -0.49 -8.77
CA GLU A 121 -8.68 0.81 -8.25
C GLU A 121 -7.26 0.80 -7.68
N MET A 122 -6.73 1.99 -7.50
CA MET A 122 -5.54 2.26 -6.69
C MET A 122 -5.81 3.50 -5.85
N HIS A 123 -5.58 3.38 -4.56
CA HIS A 123 -5.78 4.48 -3.63
C HIS A 123 -4.56 4.75 -2.76
N MET A 124 -4.50 5.98 -2.22
CA MET A 124 -3.46 6.40 -1.29
C MET A 124 -3.95 6.19 0.13
N GLU A 125 -3.06 5.73 1.00
CA GLU A 125 -3.35 5.57 2.42
C GLU A 125 -2.10 5.69 3.29
N GLU A 126 -2.28 5.68 4.59
CA GLU A 126 -1.20 5.63 5.59
C GLU A 126 -1.04 4.21 6.13
N ASP A 127 0.20 3.80 6.39
CA ASP A 127 0.45 2.52 7.04
C ASP A 127 0.13 2.58 8.54
N ALA A 128 -0.19 1.42 9.12
CA ALA A 128 -0.34 1.22 10.55
C ALA A 128 1.02 1.00 11.23
N GLY A 129 1.05 0.96 12.55
CA GLY A 129 2.22 0.58 13.33
C GLY A 129 2.57 -0.90 13.19
N LYS A 130 3.51 -1.35 13.99
CA LYS A 130 3.92 -2.73 14.05
C LYS A 130 3.71 -3.28 15.47
N LEU A 131 3.16 -4.49 15.57
CA LEU A 131 3.12 -5.25 16.82
C LEU A 131 4.25 -6.26 16.85
N VAL A 132 4.92 -6.32 17.99
CA VAL A 132 5.91 -7.35 18.31
C VAL A 132 5.37 -8.15 19.48
N HIS A 133 5.07 -9.42 19.23
CA HIS A 133 4.58 -10.34 20.26
C HIS A 133 5.75 -10.99 20.97
N ASP A 134 5.82 -10.81 22.29
CA ASP A 134 6.76 -11.50 23.17
C ASP A 134 6.00 -12.59 23.91
N GLU A 135 6.11 -13.82 23.43
CA GLU A 135 5.43 -14.98 24.01
C GLU A 135 5.95 -15.31 25.42
N ALA A 136 7.25 -15.07 25.69
CA ALA A 136 7.85 -15.36 26.99
C ALA A 136 7.37 -14.40 28.08
N ALA A 137 7.18 -13.13 27.73
CA ALA A 137 6.67 -12.10 28.63
C ALA A 137 5.14 -11.99 28.61
N HIS A 138 4.45 -12.71 27.72
CA HIS A 138 2.99 -12.61 27.49
C HIS A 138 2.51 -11.17 27.22
N VAL A 139 3.27 -10.41 26.43
CA VAL A 139 2.95 -9.02 26.07
C VAL A 139 3.04 -8.80 24.57
N SER A 140 2.34 -7.77 24.11
CA SER A 140 2.49 -7.24 22.74
C SER A 140 3.00 -5.80 22.83
N LEU A 141 4.14 -5.55 22.20
CA LEU A 141 4.75 -4.23 22.14
C LEU A 141 4.32 -3.54 20.85
N ALA A 142 3.90 -2.28 20.95
CA ALA A 142 3.54 -1.47 19.79
C ALA A 142 4.70 -0.55 19.40
N ASP A 143 5.12 -0.63 18.14
CA ASP A 143 6.07 0.29 17.50
C ASP A 143 5.35 1.12 16.44
N TYR A 144 5.27 2.43 16.68
CA TYR A 144 4.58 3.38 15.80
C TYR A 144 5.50 4.03 14.77
N ASN A 145 6.73 3.57 14.60
CA ASN A 145 7.64 4.10 13.58
C ASN A 145 7.04 4.01 12.18
N ARG A 146 6.31 2.94 11.88
CA ARG A 146 5.66 2.72 10.59
C ARG A 146 4.36 3.53 10.42
N CYS A 147 3.67 3.93 11.50
CA CYS A 147 2.44 4.71 11.40
C CYS A 147 2.61 5.95 10.52
N GLY A 148 1.77 6.07 9.49
CA GLY A 148 1.79 7.19 8.58
C GLY A 148 2.84 7.10 7.47
N ILE A 149 3.55 5.98 7.31
CA ILE A 149 4.33 5.74 6.10
C ILE A 149 3.36 5.71 4.90
N PRO A 150 3.68 6.44 3.81
CA PRO A 150 2.79 6.52 2.67
C PRO A 150 2.68 5.20 1.93
N LEU A 151 1.46 4.74 1.70
CA LEU A 151 1.14 3.59 0.87
C LEU A 151 0.32 3.99 -0.35
N ILE A 152 0.45 3.19 -1.39
CA ILE A 152 -0.62 2.95 -2.36
C ILE A 152 -1.07 1.50 -2.20
N GLU A 153 -2.39 1.29 -2.19
CA GLU A 153 -2.99 -0.02 -2.30
C GLU A 153 -3.54 -0.18 -3.73
N ILE A 154 -3.19 -1.29 -4.36
CA ILE A 154 -3.57 -1.63 -5.73
C ILE A 154 -4.47 -2.84 -5.67
N VAL A 155 -5.75 -2.64 -5.99
CA VAL A 155 -6.78 -3.69 -5.96
C VAL A 155 -7.05 -4.15 -7.38
N THR A 156 -6.85 -5.44 -7.66
CA THR A 156 -7.14 -6.01 -8.96
C THR A 156 -8.59 -6.48 -9.08
N GLU A 157 -9.08 -6.59 -10.32
CA GLU A 157 -10.24 -7.43 -10.58
C GLU A 157 -9.87 -8.91 -10.35
N PRO A 158 -10.83 -9.80 -10.10
CA PRO A 158 -10.56 -11.23 -9.85
C PRO A 158 -10.28 -11.99 -11.16
N ASP A 159 -9.26 -11.54 -11.86
CA ASP A 159 -8.91 -12.03 -13.19
C ASP A 159 -8.00 -13.26 -13.20
N PHE A 160 -7.32 -13.54 -12.07
CA PHE A 160 -6.37 -14.65 -12.01
C PHE A 160 -7.08 -16.01 -11.84
N ARG A 161 -6.45 -17.04 -12.42
CA ARG A 161 -6.91 -18.41 -12.36
C ARG A 161 -5.85 -19.39 -11.87
N THR A 162 -4.57 -18.98 -11.92
CA THR A 162 -3.43 -19.80 -11.51
C THR A 162 -2.41 -19.02 -10.70
N ALA A 163 -1.56 -19.72 -9.95
CA ALA A 163 -0.47 -19.13 -9.20
C ALA A 163 0.59 -18.49 -10.12
N GLU A 164 0.83 -19.08 -11.29
CA GLU A 164 1.77 -18.57 -12.29
C GLU A 164 1.36 -17.18 -12.79
N GLU A 165 0.06 -16.96 -12.99
CA GLU A 165 -0.47 -15.65 -13.36
C GLU A 165 -0.22 -14.60 -12.25
N VAL A 166 -0.43 -14.98 -10.98
CA VAL A 166 -0.18 -14.12 -9.81
C VAL A 166 1.30 -13.75 -9.73
N ILE A 167 2.19 -14.73 -9.88
CA ILE A 167 3.65 -14.50 -9.85
C ILE A 167 4.07 -13.56 -10.97
N ALA A 168 3.64 -13.82 -12.22
CA ALA A 168 3.97 -12.98 -13.36
C ALA A 168 3.48 -11.53 -13.19
N TYR A 169 2.30 -11.35 -12.60
CA TYR A 169 1.79 -10.01 -12.29
C TYR A 169 2.62 -9.30 -11.21
N LEU A 170 2.93 -9.97 -10.10
CA LEU A 170 3.71 -9.37 -9.00
C LEU A 170 5.13 -9.02 -9.43
N GLU A 171 5.78 -9.85 -10.23
CA GLU A 171 7.10 -9.57 -10.81
C GLU A 171 7.05 -8.35 -11.75
N LYS A 172 6.03 -8.28 -12.60
CA LYS A 172 5.80 -7.14 -13.49
C LYS A 172 5.53 -5.86 -12.72
N LEU A 173 4.67 -5.92 -11.71
CA LEU A 173 4.33 -4.79 -10.84
C LEU A 173 5.59 -4.29 -10.12
N LYS A 174 6.31 -5.19 -9.45
CA LYS A 174 7.56 -4.89 -8.73
C LYS A 174 8.56 -4.19 -9.64
N SER A 175 8.91 -4.80 -10.78
CA SER A 175 9.91 -4.23 -11.69
C SER A 175 9.48 -2.87 -12.25
N THR A 176 8.17 -2.67 -12.49
CA THR A 176 7.63 -1.38 -12.94
C THR A 176 7.81 -0.30 -11.88
N LEU A 177 7.44 -0.57 -10.63
CA LEU A 177 7.52 0.41 -9.54
C LEU A 177 8.97 0.73 -9.15
N GLU A 178 9.87 -0.26 -9.16
CA GLU A 178 11.30 -0.08 -8.93
C GLU A 178 11.94 0.77 -10.04
N TYR A 179 11.68 0.46 -11.32
CA TYR A 179 12.18 1.23 -12.45
C TYR A 179 11.76 2.69 -12.43
N LEU A 180 10.53 2.95 -11.98
CA LEU A 180 9.99 4.30 -11.81
C LEU A 180 10.57 5.04 -10.60
N GLY A 181 11.23 4.35 -9.68
CA GLY A 181 11.68 4.90 -8.40
C GLY A 181 10.52 5.32 -7.49
N VAL A 182 9.39 4.64 -7.59
CA VAL A 182 8.20 4.88 -6.75
C VAL A 182 8.33 4.17 -5.41
N SER A 183 8.91 2.97 -5.41
CA SER A 183 9.18 2.13 -4.25
C SER A 183 10.44 1.31 -4.48
N ASP A 184 11.05 0.80 -3.42
CA ASP A 184 12.12 -0.21 -3.48
C ASP A 184 11.57 -1.64 -3.43
N CYS A 185 10.27 -1.81 -3.25
CA CYS A 185 9.52 -3.07 -3.31
C CYS A 185 10.19 -4.24 -2.55
N LYS A 186 10.81 -3.96 -1.41
CA LYS A 186 11.48 -4.97 -0.57
C LYS A 186 10.46 -5.70 0.31
N MET A 187 10.08 -6.89 -0.08
CA MET A 187 9.12 -7.72 0.67
C MET A 187 9.60 -8.03 2.09
N GLN A 188 10.91 -8.25 2.29
CA GLN A 188 11.51 -8.56 3.59
C GLN A 188 11.49 -7.38 4.58
N GLU A 189 11.40 -6.14 4.08
CA GLU A 189 11.24 -4.92 4.88
C GLU A 189 9.76 -4.49 4.98
N GLY A 190 8.87 -5.14 4.24
CA GLY A 190 7.43 -4.86 4.21
C GLY A 190 7.02 -3.76 3.26
N SER A 191 7.93 -3.25 2.41
CA SER A 191 7.60 -2.20 1.45
C SER A 191 6.81 -2.68 0.22
N LEU A 192 6.66 -3.99 0.06
CA LEU A 192 5.70 -4.64 -0.84
C LEU A 192 5.03 -5.79 -0.10
N ARG A 193 3.71 -5.75 0.02
CA ARG A 193 2.87 -6.79 0.65
C ARG A 193 1.73 -7.12 -0.29
N CYS A 194 1.31 -8.37 -0.32
CA CYS A 194 0.21 -8.81 -1.18
C CYS A 194 -0.71 -9.76 -0.43
N ASP A 195 -1.98 -9.44 -0.41
CA ASP A 195 -3.05 -10.28 0.11
C ASP A 195 -3.75 -10.95 -1.08
N VAL A 196 -3.99 -12.26 -0.96
CA VAL A 196 -4.59 -13.10 -2.00
C VAL A 196 -5.98 -13.50 -1.54
N ASN A 197 -6.99 -13.12 -2.32
CA ASN A 197 -8.40 -13.40 -2.07
C ASN A 197 -8.95 -14.40 -3.08
#